data_f33c31def596f3a5736714f098607be3
#
_entry.id   f33c31def596f3a5736714f098607be3
#
_cell.length_a   1.000
_cell.length_b   1.000
_cell.length_c   1.000
_cell.angle_alpha   90.00
_cell.angle_beta   90.00
_cell.angle_gamma   90.00
#
_symmetry.space_group_name_H-M   'P 1'
#
loop_
_entity.id
_entity.type
_entity.pdbx_description
1 polymer ?
#
loop_
_entity_poly.entity_id
_entity_poly.type
_entity_poly.pdbx_seq_one_letter_code
_entity_poly.pdbx_strand_id
1 'polypeptide(L)'
;MTLRTFTCCAVFAATTGCLAFNDDCQALVDNPNERVAFVAKGTEIFLDRPNARHGNNAIAQAAADAFVWVFNSQPDATSTVSFGLINGGAVRDQGACVLRSIVREGPLTRGVLGEILPFENPVRVVDLSEQEVFDVLELSVSRLFAAPTPITSPSGAFLQVSKEVSMEVDCARMANSRITSLRIGAQTITRGMTRPFPATKYRVALPGFILAGNDGYTVLTGKGDDPARNPGQAQRFGGIDSRITMAYLLQSDFNKTIENGIKVDPNRIRFVNCSVPSRPVQ
;
A
#
# COMPACT_ATOMS: atom_id res chain seq x y z
N MET A 1 34.56 13.30 -7.07
CA MET A 1 33.09 13.30 -6.92
C MET A 1 32.77 12.38 -5.76
N THR A 2 32.61 12.94 -4.57
CA THR A 2 32.48 12.18 -3.32
C THR A 2 31.00 11.84 -3.13
N LEU A 3 30.69 10.56 -3.25
CA LEU A 3 29.37 10.00 -2.96
C LEU A 3 29.09 10.20 -1.45
N ARG A 4 28.27 11.16 -1.10
CA ARG A 4 27.77 11.27 0.28
C ARG A 4 26.53 10.43 0.39
N THR A 5 26.71 9.26 0.99
CA THR A 5 25.61 8.39 1.42
C THR A 5 24.90 9.07 2.57
N PHE A 6 23.82 9.80 2.31
CA PHE A 6 22.90 10.19 3.37
C PHE A 6 22.07 8.98 3.76
N THR A 7 22.48 8.35 4.84
CA THR A 7 21.74 7.25 5.44
C THR A 7 20.44 7.79 6.03
N CYS A 8 19.33 7.53 5.39
CA CYS A 8 17.97 7.86 5.88
C CYS A 8 17.57 6.93 7.04
N CYS A 9 18.52 6.55 7.88
CA CYS A 9 18.34 5.68 9.04
C CYS A 9 18.96 6.33 10.28
N ALA A 10 18.33 7.37 10.79
CA ALA A 10 18.56 7.78 12.16
C ALA A 10 17.61 6.98 13.06
N VAL A 11 18.18 6.00 13.74
CA VAL A 11 17.66 5.35 14.96
C VAL A 11 16.34 4.60 14.82
N PHE A 12 16.42 3.36 14.26
CA PHE A 12 15.74 2.17 14.83
C PHE A 12 16.32 0.95 14.12
N ALA A 13 16.91 0.03 14.88
CA ALA A 13 17.48 -1.21 14.40
C ALA A 13 16.38 -2.18 13.92
N ALA A 14 15.91 -1.99 12.71
CA ALA A 14 15.20 -2.97 11.92
C ALA A 14 15.70 -2.79 10.49
N THR A 15 16.13 -3.84 9.85
CA THR A 15 16.74 -3.91 8.52
C THR A 15 15.74 -3.53 7.40
N THR A 16 15.25 -2.30 7.41
CA THR A 16 14.49 -1.74 6.31
C THR A 16 15.49 -1.00 5.42
N GLY A 17 15.82 -1.56 4.27
CA GLY A 17 16.58 -0.85 3.25
C GLY A 17 15.85 0.43 2.84
N CYS A 18 16.59 1.50 2.63
CA CYS A 18 16.08 2.72 2.01
C CYS A 18 16.76 2.88 0.66
N LEU A 19 16.06 3.40 -0.34
CA LEU A 19 16.69 3.83 -1.57
C LEU A 19 17.77 4.86 -1.25
N ALA A 20 18.93 4.70 -1.88
CA ALA A 20 19.98 5.72 -1.84
C ALA A 20 19.58 6.92 -2.72
N PHE A 21 19.96 8.10 -2.31
CA PHE A 21 19.73 9.37 -3.02
C PHE A 21 21.06 10.04 -3.33
N ASN A 22 21.10 10.79 -4.43
CA ASN A 22 22.24 11.62 -4.75
C ASN A 22 22.16 12.96 -3.99
N ASP A 23 23.21 13.81 -4.15
CA ASP A 23 23.28 15.12 -3.48
C ASP A 23 22.16 16.09 -3.90
N ASP A 24 21.53 15.87 -5.07
CA ASP A 24 20.38 16.62 -5.57
C ASP A 24 19.03 16.02 -5.11
N CYS A 25 19.07 15.10 -4.14
CA CYS A 25 17.89 14.40 -3.64
C CYS A 25 17.09 13.62 -4.68
N GLN A 26 17.76 13.15 -5.71
CA GLN A 26 17.17 12.23 -6.69
C GLN A 26 17.40 10.78 -6.24
N ALA A 27 16.36 9.96 -6.30
CA ALA A 27 16.47 8.54 -6.02
C ALA A 27 17.50 7.88 -6.94
N LEU A 28 18.44 7.13 -6.37
CA LEU A 28 19.43 6.36 -7.13
C LEU A 28 18.80 5.09 -7.65
N VAL A 29 18.08 5.21 -8.75
CA VAL A 29 17.49 4.11 -9.50
C VAL A 29 18.04 4.12 -10.92
N ASP A 30 18.09 2.96 -11.55
CA ASP A 30 18.45 2.86 -12.96
C ASP A 30 17.45 3.67 -13.81
N ASN A 31 17.98 4.49 -14.73
CA ASN A 31 17.18 5.32 -15.62
C ASN A 31 16.12 6.19 -14.93
N PRO A 32 16.49 7.09 -14.01
CA PRO A 32 15.54 7.84 -13.17
C PRO A 32 14.53 8.67 -13.98
N ASN A 33 14.87 9.07 -15.20
CA ASN A 33 14.01 9.82 -16.11
C ASN A 33 13.09 8.94 -16.97
N GLU A 34 13.22 7.61 -16.90
CA GLU A 34 12.33 6.72 -17.63
C GLU A 34 10.91 6.86 -17.09
N ARG A 35 9.97 7.14 -18.00
CA ARG A 35 8.54 7.14 -17.65
C ARG A 35 8.07 5.73 -17.37
N VAL A 36 7.47 5.51 -16.21
CA VAL A 36 6.87 4.23 -15.80
C VAL A 36 5.35 4.22 -15.95
N ALA A 37 4.73 5.41 -15.89
CA ALA A 37 3.30 5.59 -16.07
C ALA A 37 2.99 7.05 -16.45
N PHE A 38 1.71 7.32 -16.71
CA PHE A 38 1.15 8.67 -16.63
C PHE A 38 0.31 8.80 -15.35
N VAL A 39 0.27 9.99 -14.78
CA VAL A 39 -0.82 10.45 -13.92
C VAL A 39 -1.91 10.95 -14.84
N ALA A 40 -3.15 10.52 -14.64
CA ALA A 40 -4.24 10.78 -15.55
C ALA A 40 -4.53 12.28 -15.72
N LYS A 41 -5.03 12.65 -16.89
CA LYS A 41 -5.43 14.02 -17.21
C LYS A 41 -6.42 14.56 -16.18
N GLY A 42 -6.21 15.79 -15.71
CA GLY A 42 -7.04 16.44 -14.69
C GLY A 42 -6.87 15.88 -13.28
N THR A 43 -5.86 15.03 -13.05
CA THR A 43 -5.62 14.38 -11.76
C THR A 43 -4.45 15.03 -11.02
N GLU A 44 -4.64 15.23 -9.72
CA GLU A 44 -3.58 15.52 -8.76
C GLU A 44 -3.55 14.41 -7.71
N ILE A 45 -2.37 13.85 -7.44
CA ILE A 45 -2.17 12.84 -6.40
C ILE A 45 -1.48 13.51 -5.22
N PHE A 46 -2.19 13.61 -4.10
CA PHE A 46 -1.66 14.20 -2.87
C PHE A 46 -0.90 13.14 -2.08
N LEU A 47 0.35 13.45 -1.71
CA LEU A 47 1.27 12.54 -1.02
C LEU A 47 1.37 12.83 0.48
N ASP A 48 0.89 13.99 0.92
CA ASP A 48 0.94 14.42 2.31
C ASP A 48 0.26 13.42 3.24
N ARG A 49 0.68 13.43 4.49
CA ARG A 49 0.23 12.44 5.49
C ARG A 49 -1.28 12.32 5.61
N PRO A 50 -2.09 13.40 5.67
CA PRO A 50 -3.54 13.27 5.69
C PRO A 50 -4.08 12.49 4.47
N ASN A 51 -3.63 12.81 3.28
CA ASN A 51 -4.14 12.17 2.05
C ASN A 51 -3.66 10.72 1.89
N ALA A 52 -2.40 10.41 2.21
CA ALA A 52 -1.88 9.05 2.08
C ALA A 52 -2.35 8.10 3.21
N ARG A 53 -2.67 8.66 4.40
CA ARG A 53 -2.96 7.89 5.63
C ARG A 53 -4.38 7.99 6.14
N HIS A 54 -5.26 8.70 5.43
CA HIS A 54 -6.66 8.91 5.82
C HIS A 54 -7.60 8.96 4.61
N GLY A 55 -7.11 8.73 3.41
CA GLY A 55 -7.87 8.74 2.17
C GLY A 55 -7.31 7.74 1.15
N ASN A 56 -8.01 7.59 0.04
CA ASN A 56 -7.51 6.80 -1.08
C ASN A 56 -6.32 7.50 -1.75
N ASN A 57 -5.24 6.76 -1.98
CA ASN A 57 -4.05 7.24 -2.66
C ASN A 57 -3.74 6.41 -3.91
N ALA A 58 -3.68 7.05 -5.07
CA ALA A 58 -3.58 6.36 -6.36
C ALA A 58 -2.26 5.59 -6.54
N ILE A 59 -1.13 6.10 -6.03
CA ILE A 59 0.17 5.41 -6.13
C ILE A 59 0.19 4.19 -5.22
N ALA A 60 -0.32 4.32 -4.00
CA ALA A 60 -0.41 3.18 -3.09
C ALA A 60 -1.41 2.12 -3.58
N GLN A 61 -2.52 2.52 -4.20
CA GLN A 61 -3.44 1.59 -4.86
C GLN A 61 -2.75 0.84 -6.00
N ALA A 62 -1.97 1.53 -6.83
CA ALA A 62 -1.19 0.90 -7.90
C ALA A 62 -0.11 -0.04 -7.36
N ALA A 63 0.53 0.29 -6.23
CA ALA A 63 1.48 -0.59 -5.55
C ALA A 63 0.80 -1.86 -5.02
N ALA A 64 -0.38 -1.74 -4.40
CA ALA A 64 -1.15 -2.89 -3.94
C ALA A 64 -1.56 -3.81 -5.12
N ASP A 65 -1.94 -3.24 -6.28
CA ASP A 65 -2.21 -4.01 -7.51
C ASP A 65 -0.95 -4.71 -8.02
N ALA A 66 0.20 -4.02 -7.97
CA ALA A 66 1.49 -4.58 -8.39
C ALA A 66 1.89 -5.79 -7.54
N PHE A 67 1.55 -5.79 -6.24
CA PHE A 67 1.83 -6.92 -5.35
C PHE A 67 1.02 -8.16 -5.75
N VAL A 68 -0.24 -7.99 -6.11
CA VAL A 68 -1.06 -9.09 -6.66
C VAL A 68 -0.49 -9.58 -7.97
N TRP A 69 -0.17 -8.64 -8.86
CA TRP A 69 0.33 -8.95 -10.19
C TRP A 69 1.63 -9.77 -10.16
N VAL A 70 2.63 -9.40 -9.35
CA VAL A 70 3.93 -10.07 -9.35
C VAL A 70 3.83 -11.55 -8.98
N PHE A 71 2.91 -11.92 -8.09
CA PHE A 71 2.71 -13.31 -7.71
C PHE A 71 1.82 -14.07 -8.68
N ASN A 72 0.80 -13.42 -9.24
CA ASN A 72 -0.16 -14.07 -10.12
C ASN A 72 0.34 -14.20 -11.57
N SER A 73 1.39 -13.47 -11.94
CA SER A 73 2.02 -13.57 -13.27
C SER A 73 3.10 -14.65 -13.37
N GLN A 74 3.42 -15.34 -12.28
CA GLN A 74 4.41 -16.41 -12.28
C GLN A 74 3.80 -17.72 -12.82
N PRO A 75 4.46 -18.41 -13.78
CA PRO A 75 3.90 -19.61 -14.43
C PRO A 75 3.66 -20.79 -13.48
N ASP A 76 4.41 -20.85 -12.38
CA ASP A 76 4.37 -21.91 -11.37
C ASP A 76 3.53 -21.52 -10.13
N ALA A 77 2.73 -20.48 -10.25
CA ALA A 77 1.86 -20.04 -9.16
C ALA A 77 0.83 -21.14 -8.84
N THR A 78 1.18 -22.04 -7.91
CA THR A 78 0.31 -23.13 -7.44
C THR A 78 -0.95 -22.64 -6.74
N SER A 79 -0.99 -21.33 -6.44
CA SER A 79 -2.16 -20.69 -5.85
C SER A 79 -2.05 -19.17 -6.02
N THR A 80 -3.15 -18.57 -6.44
CA THR A 80 -3.25 -17.12 -6.69
C THR A 80 -3.29 -16.32 -5.40
N VAL A 81 -2.69 -15.13 -5.42
CA VAL A 81 -2.89 -14.10 -4.40
C VAL A 81 -4.27 -13.51 -4.56
N SER A 82 -5.03 -13.44 -3.48
CA SER A 82 -6.41 -12.97 -3.46
C SER A 82 -6.51 -11.45 -3.54
N PHE A 83 -5.61 -10.75 -2.84
CA PHE A 83 -5.52 -9.29 -2.85
C PHE A 83 -4.19 -8.80 -2.26
N GLY A 84 -3.90 -7.51 -2.47
CA GLY A 84 -2.70 -6.83 -2.00
C GLY A 84 -3.01 -5.70 -1.03
N LEU A 85 -2.08 -5.43 -0.11
CA LEU A 85 -2.14 -4.36 0.88
C LEU A 85 -0.83 -3.58 0.93
N ILE A 86 -0.92 -2.26 1.11
CA ILE A 86 0.24 -1.42 1.44
C ILE A 86 -0.18 -0.36 2.46
N ASN A 87 0.66 -0.08 3.46
CA ASN A 87 0.34 0.93 4.44
C ASN A 87 0.58 2.35 3.90
N GLY A 88 -0.28 3.28 4.28
CA GLY A 88 -0.18 4.69 3.89
C GLY A 88 1.13 5.34 4.38
N GLY A 89 1.73 4.78 5.43
CA GLY A 89 3.06 5.17 5.90
C GLY A 89 4.20 4.85 4.92
N ALA A 90 4.01 3.99 3.94
CA ALA A 90 4.98 3.72 2.88
C ALA A 90 5.05 4.84 1.85
N VAL A 91 3.99 5.63 1.67
CA VAL A 91 3.96 6.79 0.78
C VAL A 91 4.58 7.99 1.47
N ARG A 92 5.52 8.66 0.81
CA ARG A 92 6.25 9.79 1.35
C ARG A 92 6.07 11.06 0.50
N ASP A 93 5.81 12.16 1.21
CA ASP A 93 5.84 13.53 0.69
C ASP A 93 7.05 14.30 1.25
N GLN A 94 7.57 13.84 2.37
CA GLN A 94 8.69 14.39 3.09
C GLN A 94 9.60 13.27 3.58
N GLY A 95 10.86 13.41 3.36
CA GLY A 95 11.91 12.51 3.78
C GLY A 95 13.23 13.20 3.52
N ALA A 96 14.36 12.52 3.65
CA ALA A 96 15.66 13.12 3.42
C ALA A 96 15.76 13.83 2.06
N CYS A 97 14.95 13.41 1.09
CA CYS A 97 15.00 13.90 -0.27
C CYS A 97 13.64 14.08 -0.97
N VAL A 98 12.54 13.81 -0.32
CA VAL A 98 11.21 14.04 -0.92
C VAL A 98 10.77 15.47 -0.64
N LEU A 99 10.65 16.27 -1.70
CA LEU A 99 10.30 17.68 -1.61
C LEU A 99 8.99 18.00 -2.33
N ARG A 100 8.14 16.97 -2.60
CA ARG A 100 6.88 17.17 -3.29
C ARG A 100 5.70 16.63 -2.52
N SER A 101 4.70 17.44 -2.31
CA SER A 101 3.45 17.03 -1.69
C SER A 101 2.40 16.60 -2.72
N ILE A 102 2.63 16.88 -3.99
CA ILE A 102 1.66 16.67 -5.08
C ILE A 102 2.38 16.13 -6.32
N VAL A 103 1.81 15.08 -6.92
CA VAL A 103 2.14 14.64 -8.28
C VAL A 103 0.99 15.05 -9.19
N ARG A 104 1.30 15.88 -10.18
CA ARG A 104 0.32 16.39 -11.16
C ARG A 104 0.20 15.48 -12.36
N GLU A 105 -0.84 15.72 -13.16
CA GLU A 105 -1.01 15.08 -14.46
C GLU A 105 0.26 15.12 -15.31
N GLY A 106 0.49 14.05 -16.06
CA GLY A 106 1.68 13.93 -16.90
C GLY A 106 2.53 12.71 -16.60
N PRO A 107 3.78 12.69 -17.05
CA PRO A 107 4.65 11.52 -16.89
C PRO A 107 5.06 11.32 -15.42
N LEU A 108 4.91 10.09 -14.94
CA LEU A 108 5.49 9.61 -13.70
C LEU A 108 6.76 8.82 -14.03
N THR A 109 7.90 9.25 -13.49
CA THR A 109 9.19 8.63 -13.77
C THR A 109 9.64 7.68 -12.66
N ARG A 110 10.63 6.83 -12.97
CA ARG A 110 11.26 5.92 -11.98
C ARG A 110 11.81 6.67 -10.78
N GLY A 111 12.52 7.77 -11.02
CA GLY A 111 13.09 8.60 -9.95
C GLY A 111 12.00 9.11 -9.02
N VAL A 112 10.94 9.69 -9.58
CA VAL A 112 9.80 10.21 -8.79
C VAL A 112 9.12 9.10 -7.99
N LEU A 113 8.89 7.93 -8.61
CA LEU A 113 8.27 6.81 -7.89
C LEU A 113 9.17 6.28 -6.77
N GLY A 114 10.50 6.22 -6.99
CA GLY A 114 11.47 5.85 -5.97
C GLY A 114 11.50 6.82 -4.78
N GLU A 115 11.35 8.13 -5.04
CA GLU A 115 11.19 9.13 -3.98
C GLU A 115 9.93 8.90 -3.14
N ILE A 116 8.82 8.51 -3.78
CA ILE A 116 7.53 8.30 -3.12
C ILE A 116 7.49 7.00 -2.32
N LEU A 117 8.15 5.94 -2.81
CA LEU A 117 8.22 4.61 -2.17
C LEU A 117 9.68 4.26 -1.81
N PRO A 118 10.30 4.94 -0.82
CA PRO A 118 11.75 4.89 -0.61
C PRO A 118 12.23 3.72 0.26
N PHE A 119 11.34 2.91 0.84
CA PHE A 119 11.73 2.00 1.93
C PHE A 119 12.27 0.65 1.48
N GLU A 120 12.18 0.30 0.20
CA GLU A 120 12.61 -0.99 -0.32
C GLU A 120 12.09 -2.20 0.48
N ASN A 121 10.82 -2.13 0.94
CA ASN A 121 10.23 -3.23 1.70
C ASN A 121 10.12 -4.49 0.84
N PRO A 122 10.55 -5.66 1.36
CA PRO A 122 10.28 -6.93 0.70
C PRO A 122 8.78 -7.21 0.72
N VAL A 123 8.20 -7.54 -0.43
CA VAL A 123 6.80 -7.96 -0.52
C VAL A 123 6.70 -9.47 -0.28
N ARG A 124 5.84 -9.84 0.64
CA ARG A 124 5.63 -11.21 1.11
C ARG A 124 4.17 -11.61 0.96
N VAL A 125 3.91 -12.91 1.06
CA VAL A 125 2.57 -13.48 0.99
C VAL A 125 2.27 -14.19 2.31
N VAL A 126 1.01 -14.04 2.79
CA VAL A 126 0.51 -14.71 3.99
C VAL A 126 -0.91 -15.22 3.75
N ASP A 127 -1.25 -16.37 4.32
CA ASP A 127 -2.61 -16.88 4.32
C ASP A 127 -3.36 -16.41 5.57
N LEU A 128 -4.49 -15.73 5.38
CA LEU A 128 -5.34 -15.21 6.44
C LEU A 128 -6.74 -15.85 6.34
N SER A 129 -7.32 -16.19 7.48
CA SER A 129 -8.74 -16.51 7.60
C SER A 129 -9.59 -15.25 7.40
N GLU A 130 -10.89 -15.42 7.18
CA GLU A 130 -11.83 -14.29 7.07
C GLU A 130 -11.77 -13.38 8.31
N GLN A 131 -11.69 -13.96 9.50
CA GLN A 131 -11.61 -13.18 10.75
C GLN A 131 -10.31 -12.36 10.80
N GLU A 132 -9.18 -12.95 10.44
CA GLU A 132 -7.90 -12.24 10.42
C GLU A 132 -7.86 -11.13 9.36
N VAL A 133 -8.54 -11.32 8.23
CA VAL A 133 -8.72 -10.25 7.23
C VAL A 133 -9.49 -9.09 7.84
N PHE A 134 -10.60 -9.35 8.56
CA PHE A 134 -11.32 -8.32 9.28
C PHE A 134 -10.47 -7.62 10.33
N ASP A 135 -9.73 -8.37 11.14
CA ASP A 135 -8.90 -7.82 12.21
C ASP A 135 -7.81 -6.88 11.65
N VAL A 136 -7.18 -7.29 10.54
CA VAL A 136 -6.18 -6.47 9.82
C VAL A 136 -6.81 -5.20 9.26
N LEU A 137 -7.95 -5.30 8.57
CA LEU A 137 -8.58 -4.15 7.94
C LEU A 137 -9.24 -3.22 8.97
N GLU A 138 -9.82 -3.74 10.05
CA GLU A 138 -10.35 -2.93 11.14
C GLU A 138 -9.26 -2.17 11.91
N LEU A 139 -8.10 -2.81 12.14
CA LEU A 139 -6.94 -2.12 12.70
C LEU A 139 -6.52 -0.95 11.80
N SER A 140 -6.48 -1.17 10.49
CA SER A 140 -6.17 -0.15 9.48
C SER A 140 -7.03 1.11 9.65
N VAL A 141 -8.34 0.93 9.83
CA VAL A 141 -9.31 2.04 9.90
C VAL A 141 -9.60 2.52 11.32
N SER A 142 -9.02 1.87 12.33
CA SER A 142 -9.32 2.14 13.75
C SER A 142 -8.98 3.56 14.20
N ARG A 143 -7.97 4.18 13.54
CA ARG A 143 -7.46 5.52 13.89
C ARG A 143 -7.89 6.60 12.88
N LEU A 144 -8.85 6.32 12.02
CA LEU A 144 -9.44 7.34 11.16
C LEU A 144 -10.25 8.33 12.01
N PHE A 145 -10.28 9.58 11.58
CA PHE A 145 -11.01 10.64 12.29
C PHE A 145 -12.44 10.71 11.78
N ALA A 146 -13.39 10.73 12.71
CA ALA A 146 -14.80 10.96 12.38
C ALA A 146 -15.05 12.45 12.11
N ALA A 147 -15.90 12.74 11.12
CA ALA A 147 -16.32 14.10 10.83
C ALA A 147 -17.17 14.66 12.02
N PRO A 148 -17.01 15.93 12.38
CA PRO A 148 -16.19 16.96 11.74
C PRO A 148 -14.76 17.12 12.33
N THR A 149 -14.23 16.12 13.05
CA THR A 149 -12.95 16.23 13.75
C THR A 149 -11.79 16.45 12.75
N PRO A 150 -10.94 17.47 12.95
CA PRO A 150 -9.79 17.69 12.08
C PRO A 150 -8.79 16.53 12.10
N ILE A 151 -8.17 16.23 10.95
CA ILE A 151 -7.13 15.21 10.85
C ILE A 151 -5.80 15.81 11.33
N THR A 152 -5.39 15.53 12.57
CA THR A 152 -4.21 16.13 13.19
C THR A 152 -2.99 15.22 13.20
N SER A 153 -3.20 13.91 13.36
CA SER A 153 -2.11 12.92 13.43
C SER A 153 -2.49 11.62 12.72
N PRO A 154 -2.55 11.62 11.38
CA PRO A 154 -2.96 10.45 10.61
C PRO A 154 -1.97 9.30 10.77
N SER A 155 -2.50 8.11 11.03
CA SER A 155 -1.72 6.90 11.31
C SER A 155 -1.12 6.32 10.04
N GLY A 156 0.18 6.01 10.06
CA GLY A 156 0.84 5.25 8.99
C GLY A 156 0.28 3.84 8.78
N ALA A 157 -0.41 3.30 9.78
CA ALA A 157 -1.04 2.00 9.75
C ALA A 157 -2.20 1.89 8.74
N PHE A 158 -2.83 3.00 8.33
CA PHE A 158 -3.92 2.95 7.35
C PHE A 158 -3.48 2.21 6.08
N LEU A 159 -4.24 1.18 5.67
CA LEU A 159 -3.91 0.35 4.50
C LEU A 159 -4.67 0.80 3.26
N GLN A 160 -3.95 0.91 2.18
CA GLN A 160 -4.49 0.94 0.83
C GLN A 160 -4.64 -0.49 0.32
N VAL A 161 -5.67 -0.74 -0.45
CA VAL A 161 -6.03 -2.07 -0.92
C VAL A 161 -5.94 -2.16 -2.44
N SER A 162 -5.67 -3.37 -2.96
CA SER A 162 -5.70 -3.64 -4.39
C SER A 162 -7.13 -3.66 -4.94
N LYS A 163 -7.27 -3.64 -6.26
CA LYS A 163 -8.56 -3.56 -6.98
C LYS A 163 -9.53 -4.71 -6.68
N GLU A 164 -9.02 -5.81 -6.15
CA GLU A 164 -9.83 -6.97 -5.75
C GLU A 164 -10.68 -6.70 -4.50
N VAL A 165 -10.34 -5.65 -3.73
CA VAL A 165 -11.05 -5.30 -2.49
C VAL A 165 -11.92 -4.08 -2.70
N SER A 166 -13.18 -4.17 -2.24
CA SER A 166 -14.01 -3.01 -2.01
C SER A 166 -14.60 -3.06 -0.60
N MET A 167 -14.48 -1.95 0.15
CA MET A 167 -15.01 -1.85 1.50
C MET A 167 -15.63 -0.49 1.77
N GLU A 168 -16.62 -0.49 2.68
CA GLU A 168 -17.20 0.72 3.23
C GLU A 168 -16.80 0.87 4.69
N VAL A 169 -16.37 2.07 5.06
CA VAL A 169 -15.88 2.41 6.39
C VAL A 169 -16.72 3.55 6.96
N ASP A 170 -17.34 3.32 8.09
CA ASP A 170 -18.12 4.33 8.84
C ASP A 170 -17.34 4.76 10.07
N CYS A 171 -16.76 5.97 10.02
CA CYS A 171 -15.94 6.52 11.10
C CYS A 171 -16.74 6.93 12.35
N ALA A 172 -18.08 7.06 12.28
CA ALA A 172 -18.92 7.31 13.44
C ALA A 172 -19.05 6.08 14.34
N ARG A 173 -18.68 4.90 13.84
CA ARG A 173 -18.70 3.67 14.62
C ARG A 173 -17.45 3.54 15.50
N MET A 174 -17.56 2.75 16.55
CA MET A 174 -16.42 2.41 17.41
C MET A 174 -15.34 1.65 16.65
N ALA A 175 -14.09 1.81 17.07
CA ALA A 175 -12.99 0.98 16.58
C ALA A 175 -13.34 -0.52 16.63
N ASN A 176 -12.85 -1.29 15.70
CA ASN A 176 -13.18 -2.69 15.47
C ASN A 176 -14.64 -2.96 15.03
N SER A 177 -15.35 -1.95 14.55
CA SER A 177 -16.71 -2.08 14.02
C SER A 177 -16.99 -1.09 12.90
N ARG A 178 -15.94 -0.51 12.32
CA ARG A 178 -16.03 0.55 11.31
C ARG A 178 -16.31 0.05 9.91
N ILE A 179 -15.88 -1.18 9.60
CA ILE A 179 -16.15 -1.78 8.30
C ILE A 179 -17.59 -2.28 8.26
N THR A 180 -18.41 -1.62 7.46
CA THR A 180 -19.84 -1.93 7.30
C THR A 180 -20.11 -2.87 6.13
N SER A 181 -19.22 -2.88 5.14
CA SER A 181 -19.26 -3.78 3.99
C SER A 181 -17.84 -4.11 3.56
N LEU A 182 -17.61 -5.38 3.22
CA LEU A 182 -16.34 -5.87 2.69
C LEU A 182 -16.59 -6.89 1.58
N ARG A 183 -15.95 -6.70 0.43
CA ARG A 183 -15.92 -7.65 -0.68
C ARG A 183 -14.50 -7.91 -1.12
N ILE A 184 -14.19 -9.15 -1.44
CA ILE A 184 -12.92 -9.57 -2.04
C ILE A 184 -13.25 -10.38 -3.29
N GLY A 185 -12.91 -9.84 -4.45
CA GLY A 185 -13.38 -10.36 -5.73
C GLY A 185 -14.91 -10.40 -5.80
N ALA A 186 -15.48 -11.55 -6.11
CA ALA A 186 -16.93 -11.76 -6.15
C ALA A 186 -17.55 -12.05 -4.78
N GLN A 187 -16.75 -12.28 -3.72
CA GLN A 187 -17.24 -12.72 -2.43
C GLN A 187 -17.50 -11.54 -1.49
N THR A 188 -18.70 -11.51 -0.89
CA THR A 188 -18.98 -10.65 0.27
C THR A 188 -18.52 -11.35 1.52
N ILE A 189 -17.73 -10.65 2.34
CA ILE A 189 -17.21 -11.13 3.61
C ILE A 189 -18.05 -10.50 4.71
N THR A 190 -18.58 -11.35 5.59
CA THR A 190 -19.44 -10.91 6.71
C THR A 190 -18.75 -11.22 8.02
N ARG A 191 -18.63 -10.22 8.89
CA ARG A 191 -18.02 -10.38 10.21
C ARG A 191 -18.76 -11.45 11.02
N GLY A 192 -17.99 -12.31 11.69
CA GLY A 192 -18.53 -13.34 12.59
C GLY A 192 -19.22 -14.50 11.89
N MET A 193 -19.23 -14.55 10.56
CA MET A 193 -19.67 -15.76 9.86
C MET A 193 -18.58 -16.82 9.92
N THR A 194 -18.84 -17.85 10.68
CA THR A 194 -18.08 -19.11 10.58
C THR A 194 -18.64 -19.85 9.35
N ARG A 195 -17.93 -19.79 8.23
CA ARG A 195 -18.29 -20.61 7.07
C ARG A 195 -18.02 -22.08 7.40
N PRO A 196 -18.84 -23.02 6.91
CA PRO A 196 -18.56 -24.45 7.10
C PRO A 196 -17.19 -24.80 6.52
N PHE A 197 -16.50 -25.69 7.21
CA PHE A 197 -15.17 -26.20 6.85
C PHE A 197 -15.11 -26.74 5.41
N PRO A 198 -14.01 -26.52 4.62
CA PRO A 198 -12.77 -25.90 5.07
C PRO A 198 -12.88 -24.37 5.12
N ALA A 199 -12.32 -23.78 6.18
CA ALA A 199 -12.29 -22.32 6.35
C ALA A 199 -11.63 -21.68 5.13
N THR A 200 -12.33 -20.73 4.50
CA THR A 200 -11.80 -19.97 3.39
C THR A 200 -10.57 -19.19 3.86
N LYS A 201 -9.45 -19.40 3.20
CA LYS A 201 -8.23 -18.63 3.43
C LYS A 201 -8.03 -17.68 2.28
N TYR A 202 -7.67 -16.46 2.61
CA TYR A 202 -7.25 -15.44 1.65
C TYR A 202 -5.75 -15.34 1.65
N ARG A 203 -5.17 -15.47 0.48
CA ARG A 203 -3.74 -15.27 0.27
C ARG A 203 -3.50 -13.80 0.01
N VAL A 204 -2.77 -13.14 0.91
CA VAL A 204 -2.59 -11.68 0.93
C VAL A 204 -1.15 -11.32 0.67
N ALA A 205 -0.89 -10.45 -0.31
CA ALA A 205 0.43 -9.88 -0.57
C ALA A 205 0.57 -8.54 0.15
N LEU A 206 1.65 -8.36 0.92
CA LEU A 206 1.87 -7.15 1.72
C LEU A 206 3.37 -6.93 2.01
N PRO A 207 3.76 -5.70 2.41
CA PRO A 207 5.13 -5.41 2.82
C PRO A 207 5.55 -6.23 4.04
N GLY A 208 6.79 -6.73 4.03
CA GLY A 208 7.40 -7.43 5.15
C GLY A 208 7.40 -6.61 6.44
N PHE A 209 7.44 -5.28 6.33
CA PHE A 209 7.29 -4.37 7.46
C PHE A 209 5.98 -4.60 8.24
N ILE A 210 4.86 -4.70 7.52
CA ILE A 210 3.53 -4.97 8.12
C ILE A 210 3.45 -6.40 8.64
N LEU A 211 3.99 -7.36 7.87
CA LEU A 211 4.01 -8.78 8.26
C LEU A 211 4.79 -9.04 9.55
N ALA A 212 5.82 -8.24 9.82
CA ALA A 212 6.59 -8.29 11.06
C ALA A 212 5.83 -7.73 12.28
N GLY A 213 4.60 -7.24 12.11
CA GLY A 213 3.77 -6.70 13.19
C GLY A 213 3.95 -5.20 13.45
N ASN A 214 4.73 -4.50 12.60
CA ASN A 214 4.90 -3.06 12.74
C ASN A 214 3.57 -2.32 12.49
N ASP A 215 3.52 -1.04 12.84
CA ASP A 215 2.32 -0.21 12.82
C ASP A 215 1.16 -0.78 13.68
N GLY A 216 1.44 -1.78 14.54
CA GLY A 216 0.47 -2.42 15.43
C GLY A 216 -0.20 -3.67 14.86
N TYR A 217 0.24 -4.19 13.72
CA TYR A 217 -0.29 -5.40 13.08
C TYR A 217 0.18 -6.70 13.76
N THR A 218 0.09 -6.76 15.09
CA THR A 218 0.55 -7.91 15.88
C THR A 218 -0.14 -9.22 15.53
N VAL A 219 -1.35 -9.18 14.98
CA VAL A 219 -2.07 -10.35 14.45
C VAL A 219 -1.31 -11.07 13.34
N LEU A 220 -0.39 -10.38 12.66
CA LEU A 220 0.44 -10.91 11.58
C LEU A 220 1.78 -11.46 12.06
N THR A 221 2.21 -11.14 13.30
CA THR A 221 3.51 -11.54 13.84
C THR A 221 3.66 -13.07 13.80
N GLY A 222 4.79 -13.55 13.26
CA GLY A 222 5.11 -14.98 13.14
C GLY A 222 4.34 -15.74 12.05
N LYS A 223 3.39 -15.11 11.35
CA LYS A 223 2.62 -15.80 10.30
C LYS A 223 3.43 -16.06 9.04
N GLY A 224 4.24 -15.09 8.64
CA GLY A 224 5.07 -15.20 7.44
C GLY A 224 6.27 -16.13 7.59
N ASP A 225 6.73 -16.35 8.82
CA ASP A 225 7.95 -17.10 9.13
C ASP A 225 7.67 -18.52 9.66
N ASP A 226 6.40 -18.88 9.86
CA ASP A 226 6.00 -20.19 10.37
C ASP A 226 5.65 -21.16 9.20
N PRO A 227 6.56 -22.10 8.85
CA PRO A 227 6.32 -23.08 7.80
C PRO A 227 5.11 -23.99 8.07
N ALA A 228 4.76 -24.21 9.35
CA ALA A 228 3.61 -25.03 9.72
C ALA A 228 2.29 -24.31 9.47
N ARG A 229 2.28 -22.97 9.63
CA ARG A 229 1.12 -22.12 9.37
C ARG A 229 1.00 -21.71 7.91
N ASN A 230 2.14 -21.58 7.24
CA ASN A 230 2.24 -21.14 5.83
C ASN A 230 3.23 -22.04 5.06
N PRO A 231 2.97 -23.35 4.91
CA PRO A 231 3.87 -24.26 4.22
C PRO A 231 4.13 -23.79 2.79
N GLY A 232 5.40 -23.51 2.49
CA GLY A 232 5.83 -23.01 1.18
C GLY A 232 5.58 -21.52 0.92
N GLN A 233 5.04 -20.77 1.88
CA GLN A 233 4.69 -19.35 1.69
C GLN A 233 5.67 -18.38 2.34
N ALA A 234 6.22 -18.73 3.49
CA ALA A 234 7.24 -17.92 4.18
C ALA A 234 8.45 -17.59 3.29
N GLN A 235 8.67 -18.38 2.24
CA GLN A 235 9.76 -18.19 1.28
C GLN A 235 9.34 -17.45 -0.01
N ARG A 236 8.05 -17.16 -0.22
CA ARG A 236 7.62 -16.45 -1.43
C ARG A 236 7.92 -14.97 -1.28
N PHE A 237 8.97 -14.57 -1.95
CA PHE A 237 9.42 -13.20 -2.08
C PHE A 237 9.07 -12.67 -3.46
N GLY A 238 8.20 -11.68 -3.53
CA GLY A 238 7.79 -11.07 -4.80
C GLY A 238 8.80 -10.07 -5.36
N GLY A 239 9.68 -9.56 -4.50
CA GLY A 239 10.62 -8.49 -4.82
C GLY A 239 10.47 -7.32 -3.84
N ILE A 240 11.05 -6.19 -4.21
CA ILE A 240 11.02 -4.93 -3.45
C ILE A 240 9.82 -4.09 -3.92
N ASP A 241 9.06 -3.51 -2.99
CA ASP A 241 7.80 -2.79 -3.23
C ASP A 241 7.88 -1.74 -4.36
N SER A 242 8.86 -0.85 -4.31
CA SER A 242 9.06 0.18 -5.35
C SER A 242 9.38 -0.44 -6.71
N ARG A 243 10.25 -1.46 -6.77
CA ARG A 243 10.69 -2.12 -8.01
C ARG A 243 9.57 -2.92 -8.67
N ILE A 244 8.79 -3.64 -7.86
CA ILE A 244 7.59 -4.36 -8.33
C ILE A 244 6.59 -3.37 -8.90
N THR A 245 6.36 -2.25 -8.21
CA THR A 245 5.44 -1.21 -8.67
C THR A 245 5.91 -0.61 -9.99
N MET A 246 7.19 -0.29 -10.14
CA MET A 246 7.79 0.18 -11.40
C MET A 246 7.57 -0.83 -12.53
N ALA A 247 7.86 -2.11 -12.29
CA ALA A 247 7.73 -3.17 -13.29
C ALA A 247 6.26 -3.36 -13.73
N TYR A 248 5.32 -3.33 -12.79
CA TYR A 248 3.89 -3.40 -13.07
C TYR A 248 3.42 -2.21 -13.91
N LEU A 249 3.81 -1.00 -13.54
CA LEU A 249 3.38 0.20 -14.23
C LEU A 249 3.89 0.25 -15.67
N LEU A 250 5.14 -0.17 -15.92
CA LEU A 250 5.74 -0.19 -17.26
C LEU A 250 4.94 -1.02 -18.27
N GLN A 251 4.34 -2.13 -17.84
CA GLN A 251 3.57 -3.02 -18.72
C GLN A 251 2.05 -2.83 -18.62
N SER A 252 1.59 -1.98 -17.71
CA SER A 252 0.17 -1.68 -17.54
C SER A 252 -0.32 -0.65 -18.56
N ASP A 253 -1.64 -0.53 -18.66
CA ASP A 253 -2.29 0.50 -19.49
C ASP A 253 -1.99 1.92 -18.99
N PHE A 254 -1.60 2.08 -17.72
CA PHE A 254 -1.20 3.37 -17.14
C PHE A 254 0.00 4.01 -17.82
N ASN A 255 0.81 3.25 -18.55
CA ASN A 255 1.96 3.75 -19.30
C ASN A 255 1.64 4.06 -20.77
N LYS A 256 0.45 3.76 -21.27
CA LYS A 256 0.08 3.92 -22.69
C LYS A 256 -0.29 5.34 -23.03
N THR A 257 -1.26 5.91 -22.32
CA THR A 257 -1.77 7.25 -22.58
C THR A 257 -2.06 7.99 -21.27
N ILE A 258 -2.10 9.33 -21.34
CA ILE A 258 -2.43 10.17 -20.18
C ILE A 258 -3.89 9.97 -19.73
N GLU A 259 -4.81 9.65 -20.64
CA GLU A 259 -6.21 9.37 -20.31
C GLU A 259 -6.35 8.11 -19.46
N ASN A 260 -5.50 7.10 -19.71
CA ASN A 260 -5.43 5.85 -18.96
C ASN A 260 -4.51 5.92 -17.75
N GLY A 261 -3.95 7.09 -17.45
CA GLY A 261 -3.00 7.26 -16.36
C GLY A 261 -3.55 6.89 -14.98
N ILE A 262 -2.64 6.84 -14.01
CA ILE A 262 -2.96 6.55 -12.61
C ILE A 262 -3.90 7.63 -12.06
N LYS A 263 -4.97 7.20 -11.44
CA LYS A 263 -5.92 8.01 -10.68
C LYS A 263 -6.47 7.22 -9.51
N VAL A 264 -7.01 7.92 -8.52
CA VAL A 264 -7.69 7.27 -7.39
C VAL A 264 -8.90 6.49 -7.88
N ASP A 265 -9.02 5.25 -7.44
CA ASP A 265 -10.28 4.50 -7.52
C ASP A 265 -11.03 4.63 -6.18
N PRO A 266 -12.09 5.45 -6.13
CA PRO A 266 -12.83 5.68 -4.88
C PRO A 266 -13.67 4.49 -4.44
N ASN A 267 -13.87 3.49 -5.32
CA ASN A 267 -14.72 2.32 -5.03
C ASN A 267 -13.98 1.29 -4.17
N ARG A 268 -12.65 1.40 -4.02
CA ARG A 268 -11.90 0.46 -3.17
C ARG A 268 -12.20 0.69 -1.70
N ILE A 269 -12.18 1.95 -1.26
CA ILE A 269 -12.55 2.31 0.12
C ILE A 269 -13.52 3.49 0.05
N ARG A 270 -14.76 3.24 0.42
CA ARG A 270 -15.80 4.27 0.56
C ARG A 270 -15.87 4.72 2.01
N PHE A 271 -15.69 6.00 2.25
CA PHE A 271 -15.71 6.61 3.57
C PHE A 271 -17.08 7.22 3.86
N VAL A 272 -17.63 6.89 5.02
CA VAL A 272 -18.91 7.41 5.55
C VAL A 272 -18.61 8.05 6.91
N ASN A 273 -19.12 9.24 7.15
CA ASN A 273 -18.90 9.99 8.41
C ASN A 273 -17.42 10.15 8.80
N CYS A 274 -16.49 10.00 7.85
CA CYS A 274 -15.08 10.22 8.07
C CYS A 274 -14.70 11.66 7.71
N SER A 275 -13.73 12.21 8.41
CA SER A 275 -13.13 13.50 8.04
C SER A 275 -12.43 13.36 6.68
N VAL A 276 -12.62 14.34 5.83
CA VAL A 276 -12.00 14.37 4.49
C VAL A 276 -10.66 15.09 4.58
N PRO A 277 -9.56 14.51 4.06
CA PRO A 277 -8.30 15.24 3.94
C PRO A 277 -8.49 16.52 3.13
N SER A 278 -7.98 17.63 3.65
CA SER A 278 -7.92 18.89 2.90
C SER A 278 -6.85 18.80 1.82
N ARG A 279 -7.01 19.60 0.76
CA ARG A 279 -5.90 19.79 -0.19
C ARG A 279 -4.72 20.46 0.52
N PRO A 280 -3.48 20.00 0.31
CA PRO A 280 -2.30 20.69 0.86
C PRO A 280 -2.26 22.13 0.37
N VAL A 281 -1.92 23.05 1.27
CA VAL A 281 -1.58 24.42 0.89
C VAL A 281 -0.26 24.36 0.15
N GLN A 282 -0.21 24.93 -1.06
CA GLN A 282 0.99 24.97 -1.90
C GLN A 282 2.01 25.95 -1.36
#